data_dfcc4096a241ad406ed586dae34aa457
#
_entry.id   dfcc4096a241ad406ed586dae34aa457
#
_cell.length_a   1.000
_cell.length_b   1.000
_cell.length_c   1.000
_cell.angle_alpha   90.00
_cell.angle_beta   90.00
_cell.angle_gamma   90.00
#
_symmetry.space_group_name_H-M   'P 1'
#
loop_
_entity.id
_entity.type
_entity.pdbx_description
1 polymer ?
#
loop_
_entity_poly.entity_id
_entity_poly.type
_entity_poly.pdbx_seq_one_letter_code
_entity_poly.pdbx_strand_id
1 'polypeptide(L)'
;MNAEAEAVLRSEASAWAGRELAFVPMDAENLPLVAEVEKTAYSHPWNLRHFSDSVDSGYATQMLVMTPDPMQDPPAWAHAPTLPDGRWLLGYFVAMKGVDEVHLLNITTVPQHRRQGWAKLMLQALAAWSRMQGAHWLWLEVRASNAVARALYESIGFLQVGLRRAYYPDAGQQREDAVVMSWNLALAGHGGNHE
;
A
#
# COMPACT_ATOMS: atom_id res chain seq x y z
N MET A 1 -9.01 -5.07 -9.46
CA MET A 1 -9.62 -4.08 -8.53
C MET A 1 -10.78 -3.44 -9.26
N ASN A 2 -11.79 -2.91 -8.59
CA ASN A 2 -13.10 -2.64 -9.12
C ASN A 2 -13.47 -1.15 -9.11
N ALA A 3 -14.70 -0.85 -9.53
CA ALA A 3 -15.24 0.50 -9.71
C ALA A 3 -15.05 1.45 -8.49
N GLU A 4 -15.00 0.94 -7.25
CA GLU A 4 -14.81 1.80 -6.07
C GLU A 4 -13.34 2.22 -5.84
N ALA A 5 -12.39 1.34 -6.09
CA ALA A 5 -10.99 1.72 -6.06
C ALA A 5 -10.68 2.74 -7.17
N GLU A 6 -11.34 2.59 -8.34
CA GLU A 6 -11.31 3.61 -9.39
C GLU A 6 -12.07 4.88 -8.97
N ALA A 7 -13.13 4.78 -8.16
CA ALA A 7 -13.83 5.94 -7.62
C ALA A 7 -12.94 6.70 -6.61
N VAL A 8 -12.18 5.99 -5.76
CA VAL A 8 -11.15 6.60 -4.89
C VAL A 8 -10.08 7.31 -5.72
N LEU A 9 -9.58 6.68 -6.79
CA LEU A 9 -8.65 7.33 -7.71
C LEU A 9 -9.26 8.61 -8.31
N ARG A 10 -10.52 8.57 -8.72
CA ARG A 10 -11.22 9.75 -9.27
C ARG A 10 -11.47 10.86 -8.24
N SER A 11 -11.77 10.53 -6.99
CA SER A 11 -12.02 11.53 -5.94
C SER A 11 -10.75 12.24 -5.49
N GLU A 12 -9.61 11.55 -5.47
CA GLU A 12 -8.30 12.13 -5.16
C GLU A 12 -7.62 12.74 -6.40
N ALA A 13 -8.18 12.51 -7.61
CA ALA A 13 -7.64 13.01 -8.89
C ALA A 13 -7.63 14.55 -9.00
N SER A 14 -8.31 15.29 -8.11
CA SER A 14 -8.18 16.75 -8.07
C SER A 14 -6.77 17.22 -7.73
N ALA A 15 -6.02 16.42 -6.93
CA ALA A 15 -4.61 16.69 -6.62
C ALA A 15 -3.66 16.30 -7.77
N TRP A 16 -4.12 15.45 -8.70
CA TRP A 16 -3.35 14.87 -9.80
C TRP A 16 -4.06 15.05 -11.14
N ALA A 17 -4.80 16.17 -11.28
CA ALA A 17 -5.62 16.47 -12.44
C ALA A 17 -4.84 16.31 -13.75
N GLY A 18 -5.37 15.48 -14.66
CA GLY A 18 -4.75 15.17 -15.94
C GLY A 18 -3.78 13.99 -15.94
N ARG A 19 -3.55 13.32 -14.79
CA ARG A 19 -2.68 12.12 -14.70
C ARG A 19 -3.50 10.84 -14.82
N GLU A 20 -3.02 9.92 -15.64
CA GLU A 20 -3.61 8.60 -15.78
C GLU A 20 -3.00 7.67 -14.72
N LEU A 21 -3.75 7.45 -13.63
CA LEU A 21 -3.41 6.55 -12.55
C LEU A 21 -4.21 5.26 -12.67
N ALA A 22 -3.57 4.13 -12.39
CA ALA A 22 -4.24 2.84 -12.33
C ALA A 22 -3.68 1.95 -11.22
N PHE A 23 -4.55 1.06 -10.71
CA PHE A 23 -4.11 -0.10 -9.96
C PHE A 23 -4.07 -1.30 -10.89
N VAL A 24 -2.93 -1.97 -10.93
CA VAL A 24 -2.73 -3.18 -11.73
C VAL A 24 -2.25 -4.33 -10.84
N PRO A 25 -2.69 -5.57 -11.09
CA PRO A 25 -2.22 -6.71 -10.31
C PRO A 25 -0.74 -6.96 -10.56
N MET A 26 -0.05 -7.51 -9.55
CA MET A 26 1.28 -8.08 -9.76
C MET A 26 1.15 -9.37 -10.55
N ASP A 27 2.06 -9.59 -11.49
CA ASP A 27 2.21 -10.81 -12.28
C ASP A 27 3.69 -11.20 -12.41
N ALA A 28 3.96 -12.32 -13.03
CA ALA A 28 5.30 -12.86 -13.17
C ALA A 28 6.28 -11.91 -13.90
N GLU A 29 5.78 -11.05 -14.78
CA GLU A 29 6.59 -10.13 -15.57
C GLU A 29 7.09 -8.95 -14.73
N ASN A 30 6.25 -8.43 -13.82
CA ASN A 30 6.56 -7.24 -13.03
C ASN A 30 7.09 -7.54 -11.61
N LEU A 31 6.94 -8.77 -11.09
CA LEU A 31 7.47 -9.16 -9.78
C LEU A 31 8.98 -8.89 -9.58
N PRO A 32 9.87 -9.09 -10.56
CA PRO A 32 11.28 -8.73 -10.40
C PRO A 32 11.49 -7.25 -10.12
N LEU A 33 10.75 -6.34 -10.78
CA LEU A 33 10.82 -4.91 -10.54
C LEU A 33 10.35 -4.55 -9.13
N VAL A 34 9.24 -5.14 -8.68
CA VAL A 34 8.72 -4.94 -7.31
C VAL A 34 9.76 -5.36 -6.27
N ALA A 35 10.39 -6.53 -6.45
CA ALA A 35 11.41 -7.03 -5.54
C ALA A 35 12.68 -6.14 -5.50
N GLU A 36 13.07 -5.54 -6.63
CA GLU A 36 14.19 -4.59 -6.65
C GLU A 36 13.84 -3.28 -5.93
N VAL A 37 12.63 -2.76 -6.12
CA VAL A 37 12.16 -1.59 -5.38
C VAL A 37 12.11 -1.86 -3.88
N GLU A 38 11.63 -3.02 -3.47
CA GLU A 38 11.56 -3.43 -2.06
C GLU A 38 12.95 -3.40 -1.38
N LYS A 39 14.00 -3.87 -2.07
CA LYS A 39 15.39 -3.82 -1.59
C LYS A 39 15.88 -2.39 -1.32
N THR A 40 15.39 -1.43 -2.06
CA THR A 40 15.77 -0.02 -1.86
C THR A 40 14.94 0.68 -0.79
N ALA A 41 13.79 0.12 -0.44
CA ALA A 41 12.83 0.72 0.48
C ALA A 41 13.06 0.32 1.95
N TYR A 42 13.58 -0.91 2.20
CA TYR A 42 13.67 -1.50 3.52
C TYR A 42 15.03 -2.14 3.82
N SER A 43 15.42 -2.12 5.11
CA SER A 43 16.62 -2.83 5.60
C SER A 43 16.45 -4.35 5.64
N HIS A 44 15.22 -4.83 5.76
CA HIS A 44 14.84 -6.25 5.75
C HIS A 44 13.72 -6.45 4.72
N PRO A 45 14.07 -6.41 3.41
CA PRO A 45 13.09 -6.44 2.34
C PRO A 45 12.48 -7.83 2.16
N TRP A 46 11.26 -7.87 1.68
CA TRP A 46 10.73 -9.08 1.06
C TRP A 46 11.57 -9.43 -0.18
N ASN A 47 11.75 -10.69 -0.43
CA ASN A 47 12.41 -11.17 -1.66
C ASN A 47 11.35 -11.55 -2.71
N LEU A 48 11.80 -11.84 -3.92
CA LEU A 48 10.94 -12.23 -5.03
C LEU A 48 9.97 -13.38 -4.68
N ARG A 49 10.45 -14.36 -3.88
CA ARG A 49 9.63 -15.52 -3.49
C ARG A 49 8.45 -15.11 -2.61
N HIS A 50 8.62 -14.16 -1.68
CA HIS A 50 7.51 -13.68 -0.85
C HIS A 50 6.38 -13.10 -1.71
N PHE A 51 6.73 -12.35 -2.75
CA PHE A 51 5.74 -11.79 -3.69
C PHE A 51 5.11 -12.86 -4.56
N SER A 52 5.90 -13.78 -5.14
CA SER A 52 5.40 -14.91 -5.92
C SER A 52 4.44 -15.79 -5.11
N ASP A 53 4.84 -16.20 -3.91
CA ASP A 53 4.01 -17.01 -3.01
C ASP A 53 2.68 -16.28 -2.67
N SER A 54 2.71 -14.93 -2.56
CA SER A 54 1.50 -14.13 -2.32
C SER A 54 0.57 -14.11 -3.53
N VAL A 55 1.11 -13.99 -4.74
CA VAL A 55 0.32 -14.07 -5.99
C VAL A 55 -0.29 -15.46 -6.13
N ASP A 56 0.51 -16.52 -5.96
CA ASP A 56 0.09 -17.90 -6.07
C ASP A 56 -0.97 -18.28 -5.02
N SER A 57 -0.91 -17.64 -3.84
CA SER A 57 -1.91 -17.80 -2.77
C SER A 57 -3.21 -17.02 -3.02
N GLY A 58 -3.31 -16.25 -4.11
CA GLY A 58 -4.49 -15.45 -4.45
C GLY A 58 -4.69 -14.23 -3.55
N TYR A 59 -3.63 -13.70 -2.93
CA TYR A 59 -3.70 -12.46 -2.15
C TYR A 59 -3.99 -11.26 -3.06
N ALA A 60 -4.51 -10.19 -2.48
CA ALA A 60 -4.65 -8.91 -3.19
C ALA A 60 -3.27 -8.28 -3.34
N THR A 61 -2.64 -8.47 -4.50
CA THR A 61 -1.32 -7.96 -4.84
C THR A 61 -1.49 -6.87 -5.91
N GLN A 62 -1.36 -5.60 -5.53
CA GLN A 62 -1.65 -4.49 -6.42
C GLN A 62 -0.49 -3.50 -6.49
N MET A 63 -0.21 -3.03 -7.68
CA MET A 63 0.70 -1.91 -7.96
C MET A 63 -0.11 -0.68 -8.32
N LEU A 64 0.25 0.48 -7.76
CA LEU A 64 -0.19 1.79 -8.21
C LEU A 64 0.78 2.28 -9.29
N VAL A 65 0.26 2.53 -10.46
CA VAL A 65 1.06 2.95 -11.62
C VAL A 65 0.54 4.25 -12.21
N MET A 66 1.40 4.97 -12.94
CA MET A 66 1.07 6.22 -13.62
C MET A 66 1.67 6.22 -15.02
N THR A 67 0.88 6.69 -16.00
CA THR A 67 1.40 6.98 -17.35
C THR A 67 2.27 8.23 -17.29
N PRO A 68 3.55 8.18 -17.75
CA PRO A 68 4.43 9.34 -17.80
C PRO A 68 3.88 10.44 -18.75
N ASP A 69 4.04 11.70 -18.32
CA ASP A 69 3.81 12.86 -19.18
C ASP A 69 5.08 13.71 -19.22
N PRO A 70 5.92 13.57 -20.26
CA PRO A 70 7.19 14.28 -20.35
C PRO A 70 7.07 15.81 -20.31
N MET A 71 5.89 16.36 -20.59
CA MET A 71 5.63 17.81 -20.57
C MET A 71 5.32 18.35 -19.19
N GLN A 72 4.85 17.49 -18.26
CA GLN A 72 4.40 17.88 -16.93
C GLN A 72 5.21 17.26 -15.81
N ASP A 73 5.93 16.16 -16.09
CA ASP A 73 6.66 15.41 -15.07
C ASP A 73 7.95 16.10 -14.64
N PRO A 74 8.24 16.18 -13.34
CA PRO A 74 9.52 16.67 -12.87
C PRO A 74 10.67 15.82 -13.43
N PRO A 75 11.79 16.43 -13.88
CA PRO A 75 12.96 15.69 -14.37
C PRO A 75 13.50 14.65 -13.37
N ALA A 76 13.31 14.87 -12.08
CA ALA A 76 13.70 13.93 -11.02
C ALA A 76 12.96 12.58 -11.12
N TRP A 77 11.83 12.50 -11.82
CA TRP A 77 11.05 11.26 -12.00
C TRP A 77 11.50 10.45 -13.22
N ALA A 78 12.35 10.99 -14.08
CA ALA A 78 12.86 10.28 -15.27
C ALA A 78 13.57 8.95 -14.96
N HIS A 79 13.98 8.75 -13.70
CA HIS A 79 14.60 7.50 -13.20
C HIS A 79 13.67 6.67 -12.33
N ALA A 80 12.35 6.92 -12.38
CA ALA A 80 11.37 6.12 -11.66
C ALA A 80 11.38 4.67 -12.16
N PRO A 81 11.16 3.68 -11.29
CA PRO A 81 10.99 2.30 -11.71
C PRO A 81 9.85 2.18 -12.71
N THR A 82 10.16 1.64 -13.90
CA THR A 82 9.26 1.61 -15.04
C THR A 82 8.90 0.17 -15.38
N LEU A 83 7.60 -0.09 -15.56
CA LEU A 83 7.09 -1.38 -16.00
C LEU A 83 7.42 -1.62 -17.47
N PRO A 84 7.32 -2.87 -17.96
CA PRO A 84 7.55 -3.21 -19.37
C PRO A 84 6.67 -2.43 -20.36
N ASP A 85 5.46 -2.03 -19.93
CA ASP A 85 4.53 -1.22 -20.72
C ASP A 85 4.81 0.29 -20.71
N GLY A 86 5.88 0.72 -20.05
CA GLY A 86 6.33 2.11 -19.98
C GLY A 86 5.71 2.94 -18.85
N ARG A 87 4.77 2.40 -18.07
CA ARG A 87 4.20 3.10 -16.91
C ARG A 87 5.16 3.11 -15.73
N TRP A 88 5.13 4.17 -14.95
CA TRP A 88 5.92 4.28 -13.72
C TRP A 88 5.24 3.56 -12.56
N LEU A 89 6.03 2.84 -11.78
CA LEU A 89 5.60 2.28 -10.50
C LEU A 89 5.71 3.35 -9.41
N LEU A 90 4.58 3.71 -8.80
CA LEU A 90 4.51 4.68 -7.69
C LEU A 90 4.56 4.00 -6.33
N GLY A 91 4.01 2.80 -6.25
CA GLY A 91 3.97 2.00 -5.03
C GLY A 91 3.19 0.71 -5.25
N TYR A 92 3.08 -0.08 -4.19
CA TYR A 92 2.35 -1.36 -4.23
C TYR A 92 1.91 -1.77 -2.84
N PHE A 93 0.99 -2.72 -2.78
CA PHE A 93 0.63 -3.40 -1.55
C PHE A 93 0.32 -4.88 -1.78
N VAL A 94 0.44 -5.65 -0.70
CA VAL A 94 0.01 -7.05 -0.59
C VAL A 94 -0.92 -7.17 0.60
N ALA A 95 -2.12 -7.70 0.40
CA ALA A 95 -3.09 -7.90 1.46
C ALA A 95 -3.76 -9.27 1.38
N MET A 96 -3.94 -9.91 2.50
CA MET A 96 -4.58 -11.22 2.64
C MET A 96 -6.01 -11.05 3.15
N LYS A 97 -6.98 -11.63 2.44
CA LYS A 97 -8.37 -11.66 2.87
C LYS A 97 -8.60 -12.82 3.85
N GLY A 98 -9.17 -12.51 5.02
CA GLY A 98 -9.75 -13.46 5.97
C GLY A 98 -11.27 -13.57 5.79
N VAL A 99 -11.97 -14.02 6.85
CA VAL A 99 -13.45 -14.18 6.81
C VAL A 99 -14.14 -12.80 6.86
N ASP A 100 -13.93 -12.04 7.94
CA ASP A 100 -14.53 -10.71 8.15
C ASP A 100 -13.47 -9.61 8.19
N GLU A 101 -12.28 -9.89 7.73
CA GLU A 101 -11.12 -9.03 7.87
C GLU A 101 -10.18 -9.13 6.67
N VAL A 102 -9.37 -8.09 6.50
CA VAL A 102 -8.25 -8.07 5.58
C VAL A 102 -6.99 -7.71 6.36
N HIS A 103 -5.89 -8.40 6.10
CA HIS A 103 -4.58 -8.10 6.65
C HIS A 103 -3.68 -7.48 5.59
N LEU A 104 -3.25 -6.25 5.81
CA LEU A 104 -2.21 -5.62 5.01
C LEU A 104 -0.85 -6.19 5.44
N LEU A 105 -0.19 -6.93 4.53
CA LEU A 105 1.07 -7.61 4.79
C LEU A 105 2.28 -6.78 4.37
N ASN A 106 2.15 -6.02 3.28
CA ASN A 106 3.19 -5.14 2.78
C ASN A 106 2.54 -3.92 2.10
N ILE A 107 3.12 -2.73 2.30
CA ILE A 107 2.78 -1.51 1.55
C ILE A 107 4.02 -0.67 1.38
N THR A 108 4.33 -0.32 0.13
CA THR A 108 5.53 0.43 -0.21
C THR A 108 5.21 1.56 -1.18
N THR A 109 5.67 2.75 -0.86
CA THR A 109 5.79 3.84 -1.83
C THR A 109 7.22 3.86 -2.35
N VAL A 110 7.37 3.85 -3.66
CA VAL A 110 8.68 3.96 -4.33
C VAL A 110 9.45 5.17 -3.76
N PRO A 111 10.72 5.02 -3.37
CA PRO A 111 11.47 6.08 -2.69
C PRO A 111 11.43 7.44 -3.39
N GLN A 112 11.50 7.45 -4.73
CA GLN A 112 11.45 8.66 -5.56
C GLN A 112 10.09 9.39 -5.50
N HIS A 113 9.03 8.67 -5.13
CA HIS A 113 7.66 9.18 -5.09
C HIS A 113 7.10 9.34 -3.67
N ARG A 114 7.95 9.33 -2.64
CA ARG A 114 7.53 9.55 -1.24
C ARG A 114 7.01 10.97 -1.02
N ARG A 115 6.21 11.15 0.04
CA ARG A 115 5.65 12.43 0.49
C ARG A 115 4.65 13.09 -0.49
N GLN A 116 4.09 12.31 -1.40
CA GLN A 116 3.13 12.76 -2.42
C GLN A 116 1.72 12.20 -2.20
N GLY A 117 1.45 11.55 -1.06
CA GLY A 117 0.11 11.03 -0.73
C GLY A 117 -0.17 9.60 -1.23
N TRP A 118 0.72 8.96 -1.99
CA TRP A 118 0.48 7.65 -2.60
C TRP A 118 0.15 6.54 -1.60
N ALA A 119 0.81 6.51 -0.44
CA ALA A 119 0.50 5.52 0.58
C ALA A 119 -0.92 5.70 1.12
N LYS A 120 -1.38 6.95 1.34
CA LYS A 120 -2.76 7.24 1.75
C LYS A 120 -3.75 6.76 0.69
N LEU A 121 -3.51 7.08 -0.58
CA LEU A 121 -4.33 6.64 -1.70
C LEU A 121 -4.44 5.11 -1.78
N MET A 122 -3.32 4.39 -1.67
CA MET A 122 -3.30 2.93 -1.67
C MET A 122 -4.10 2.35 -0.49
N LEU A 123 -3.98 2.92 0.70
CA LEU A 123 -4.73 2.48 1.89
C LEU A 123 -6.24 2.74 1.76
N GLN A 124 -6.64 3.87 1.20
CA GLN A 124 -8.04 4.17 0.91
C GLN A 124 -8.63 3.20 -0.12
N ALA A 125 -7.88 2.91 -1.19
CA ALA A 125 -8.27 1.93 -2.21
C ALA A 125 -8.37 0.51 -1.63
N LEU A 126 -7.42 0.12 -0.77
CA LEU A 126 -7.47 -1.15 -0.07
C LEU A 126 -8.70 -1.22 0.87
N ALA A 127 -9.00 -0.16 1.61
CA ALA A 127 -10.17 -0.12 2.49
C ALA A 127 -11.49 -0.22 1.70
N ALA A 128 -11.60 0.46 0.55
CA ALA A 128 -12.75 0.36 -0.34
C ALA A 128 -12.91 -1.08 -0.86
N TRP A 129 -11.82 -1.68 -1.37
CA TRP A 129 -11.81 -3.07 -1.80
C TRP A 129 -12.18 -4.03 -0.66
N SER A 130 -11.66 -3.82 0.55
CA SER A 130 -11.94 -4.66 1.72
C SER A 130 -13.43 -4.67 2.07
N ARG A 131 -14.08 -3.50 2.08
CA ARG A 131 -15.54 -3.38 2.29
C ARG A 131 -16.34 -4.20 1.29
N MET A 132 -15.97 -4.15 0.02
CA MET A 132 -16.63 -4.94 -1.04
C MET A 132 -16.43 -6.44 -0.89
N GLN A 133 -15.30 -6.84 -0.28
CA GLN A 133 -15.07 -8.24 0.07
C GLN A 133 -15.86 -8.67 1.31
N GLY A 134 -16.67 -7.78 1.91
CA GLY A 134 -17.43 -8.03 3.12
C GLY A 134 -16.60 -7.93 4.40
N ALA A 135 -15.39 -7.39 4.33
CA ALA A 135 -14.55 -7.23 5.52
C ALA A 135 -15.03 -6.04 6.37
N HIS A 136 -15.12 -6.26 7.67
CA HIS A 136 -15.42 -5.24 8.66
C HIS A 136 -14.15 -4.62 9.26
N TRP A 137 -13.02 -5.30 9.14
CA TRP A 137 -11.77 -4.90 9.74
C TRP A 137 -10.61 -4.93 8.74
N LEU A 138 -9.75 -3.94 8.83
CA LEU A 138 -8.45 -3.92 8.16
C LEU A 138 -7.35 -3.89 9.22
N TRP A 139 -6.44 -4.86 9.16
CA TRP A 139 -5.36 -5.07 10.13
C TRP A 139 -4.01 -4.86 9.50
N LEU A 140 -3.04 -4.43 10.29
CA LEU A 140 -1.62 -4.40 9.92
C LEU A 140 -0.72 -4.54 11.15
N GLU A 141 0.53 -4.94 10.91
CA GLU A 141 1.63 -4.78 11.84
C GLU A 141 2.64 -3.77 11.29
N VAL A 142 3.15 -2.92 12.16
CA VAL A 142 4.15 -1.92 11.80
C VAL A 142 5.27 -1.90 12.85
N ARG A 143 6.52 -1.71 12.42
CA ARG A 143 7.66 -1.55 13.33
C ARG A 143 7.38 -0.43 14.32
N ALA A 144 7.68 -0.66 15.60
CA ALA A 144 7.47 0.34 16.65
C ALA A 144 8.25 1.63 16.37
N SER A 145 9.44 1.53 15.75
CA SER A 145 10.28 2.66 15.33
C SER A 145 9.74 3.44 14.14
N ASN A 146 8.83 2.87 13.33
CA ASN A 146 8.31 3.53 12.13
C ASN A 146 7.21 4.54 12.47
N ALA A 147 7.60 5.63 13.16
CA ALA A 147 6.68 6.68 13.57
C ALA A 147 5.94 7.35 12.40
N VAL A 148 6.59 7.46 11.24
CA VAL A 148 5.99 8.08 10.04
C VAL A 148 4.81 7.24 9.52
N ALA A 149 4.99 5.92 9.40
CA ALA A 149 3.92 5.05 8.95
C ALA A 149 2.79 4.98 9.99
N ARG A 150 3.11 4.89 11.29
CA ARG A 150 2.11 4.90 12.36
C ARG A 150 1.25 6.15 12.33
N ALA A 151 1.86 7.34 12.24
CA ALA A 151 1.12 8.60 12.12
C ALA A 151 0.21 8.64 10.87
N LEU A 152 0.67 8.08 9.74
CA LEU A 152 -0.18 7.94 8.55
C LEU A 152 -1.38 7.04 8.84
N TYR A 153 -1.17 5.85 9.41
CA TYR A 153 -2.25 4.91 9.70
C TYR A 153 -3.26 5.51 10.68
N GLU A 154 -2.80 6.17 11.75
CA GLU A 154 -3.66 6.88 12.70
C GLU A 154 -4.49 7.96 12.01
N SER A 155 -3.90 8.73 11.08
CA SER A 155 -4.58 9.81 10.37
C SER A 155 -5.74 9.36 9.46
N ILE A 156 -5.79 8.07 9.11
CA ILE A 156 -6.83 7.50 8.25
C ILE A 156 -7.81 6.60 8.99
N GLY A 157 -7.63 6.42 10.32
CA GLY A 157 -8.58 5.74 11.16
C GLY A 157 -8.12 4.43 11.79
N PHE A 158 -6.86 4.02 11.61
CA PHE A 158 -6.30 2.90 12.36
C PHE A 158 -6.09 3.27 13.82
N LEU A 159 -6.35 2.33 14.71
CA LEU A 159 -6.08 2.42 16.14
C LEU A 159 -5.07 1.35 16.52
N GLN A 160 -4.16 1.67 17.43
CA GLN A 160 -3.29 0.68 18.04
C GLN A 160 -4.12 -0.23 18.95
N VAL A 161 -4.05 -1.53 18.73
CA VAL A 161 -4.82 -2.54 19.48
C VAL A 161 -3.94 -3.58 20.16
N GLY A 162 -2.66 -3.61 19.84
CA GLY A 162 -1.74 -4.58 20.44
C GLY A 162 -0.28 -4.29 20.18
N LEU A 163 0.56 -5.15 20.75
CA LEU A 163 2.00 -5.16 20.58
C LEU A 163 2.48 -6.61 20.47
N ARG A 164 3.24 -6.93 19.44
CA ARG A 164 3.95 -8.20 19.30
C ARG A 164 5.42 -7.98 19.64
N ARG A 165 5.85 -8.50 20.78
CA ARG A 165 7.24 -8.33 21.24
C ARG A 165 8.22 -9.11 20.38
N ALA A 166 9.38 -8.51 20.11
CA ALA A 166 10.47 -9.11 19.36
C ALA A 166 10.01 -9.75 18.03
N TYR A 167 9.16 -9.07 17.28
CA TYR A 167 8.53 -9.60 16.07
C TYR A 167 9.41 -9.44 14.82
N TYR A 168 9.90 -8.23 14.57
CA TYR A 168 10.70 -7.95 13.38
C TYR A 168 12.19 -8.21 13.64
N PRO A 169 12.94 -8.76 12.67
CA PRO A 169 14.41 -8.78 12.74
C PRO A 169 14.94 -7.35 12.71
N ASP A 170 16.00 -7.10 13.49
CA ASP A 170 16.72 -5.85 13.55
C ASP A 170 18.23 -6.10 13.46
N ALA A 171 19.06 -5.06 13.53
CA ALA A 171 20.50 -5.15 13.37
C ALA A 171 21.13 -6.13 14.37
N GLY A 172 22.03 -6.97 13.88
CA GLY A 172 22.65 -8.05 14.66
C GLY A 172 21.67 -9.19 14.95
N GLN A 173 21.60 -9.64 16.19
CA GLN A 173 20.64 -10.66 16.65
C GLN A 173 19.45 -10.05 17.42
N GLN A 174 19.30 -8.74 17.35
CA GLN A 174 18.21 -8.04 18.02
C GLN A 174 16.90 -8.19 17.23
N ARG A 175 15.80 -7.96 17.91
CA ARG A 175 14.47 -7.95 17.31
C ARG A 175 13.69 -6.74 17.82
N GLU A 176 12.92 -6.16 16.95
CA GLU A 176 12.07 -5.00 17.24
C GLU A 176 10.62 -5.44 17.43
N ASP A 177 9.90 -4.74 18.30
CA ASP A 177 8.47 -4.95 18.49
C ASP A 177 7.67 -4.48 17.28
N ALA A 178 6.54 -5.16 17.03
CA ALA A 178 5.53 -4.70 16.09
C ALA A 178 4.34 -4.12 16.85
N VAL A 179 3.92 -2.93 16.45
CA VAL A 179 2.62 -2.37 16.84
C VAL A 179 1.56 -2.98 15.95
N VAL A 180 0.54 -3.59 16.56
CA VAL A 180 -0.63 -4.12 15.84
C VAL A 180 -1.68 -3.03 15.78
N MET A 181 -2.14 -2.71 14.58
CA MET A 181 -3.16 -1.69 14.35
C MET A 181 -4.35 -2.26 13.60
N SER A 182 -5.55 -1.77 13.89
CA SER A 182 -6.77 -2.13 13.18
C SER A 182 -7.62 -0.92 12.84
N TRP A 183 -8.35 -1.00 11.75
CA TRP A 183 -9.31 -0.01 11.31
C TRP A 183 -10.68 -0.67 11.15
N ASN A 184 -11.70 -0.17 11.88
CA ASN A 184 -13.07 -0.61 11.71
C ASN A 184 -13.67 0.06 10.46
N LEU A 185 -13.84 -0.73 9.41
CA LEU A 185 -14.32 -0.26 8.12
C LEU A 185 -15.82 0.02 8.10
N ALA A 186 -16.59 -0.59 9.02
CA ALA A 186 -18.05 -0.39 9.10
C ALA A 186 -18.41 0.99 9.65
N LEU A 187 -17.61 1.54 10.58
CA LEU A 187 -17.86 2.85 11.19
C LEU A 187 -17.46 4.03 10.29
N ALA A 188 -16.58 3.83 9.33
CA ALA A 188 -16.07 4.89 8.47
C ALA A 188 -17.06 5.36 7.37
N GLY A 189 -18.22 4.70 7.22
CA GLY A 189 -19.26 5.05 6.24
C GLY A 189 -20.34 6.02 6.76
N HIS A 190 -20.31 6.45 8.02
CA HIS A 190 -21.36 7.28 8.64
C HIS A 190 -20.92 8.71 9.01
N GLY A 191 -19.78 9.17 8.50
CA GLY A 191 -19.27 10.53 8.72
C GLY A 191 -19.78 11.55 7.72
N GLY A 192 -21.09 11.71 7.60
CA GLY A 192 -21.67 12.72 6.72
C GLY A 192 -23.16 12.87 6.90
N ASN A 193 -23.61 13.38 8.08
CA ASN A 193 -24.80 14.21 8.29
C ASN A 193 -25.08 14.32 9.80
N HIS A 194 -24.54 15.32 10.42
CA HIS A 194 -25.18 15.96 11.57
C HIS A 194 -25.33 17.44 11.21
N GLU A 195 -26.60 17.80 11.11
CA GLU A 195 -27.12 19.16 11.02
C GLU A 195 -26.51 20.09 12.07
#